data_da1783b2d24cd9398fd4480fde61294f
#
_entry.id   da1783b2d24cd9398fd4480fde61294f
#
_cell.length_a   1.000
_cell.length_b   1.000
_cell.length_c   1.000
_cell.angle_alpha   90.00
_cell.angle_beta   90.00
_cell.angle_gamma   90.00
#
_symmetry.space_group_name_H-M   'P 1'
#
loop_
_entity.id
_entity.type
_entity.pdbx_description
1 polymer ?
#
loop_
_entity_poly.entity_id
_entity_poly.type
_entity_poly.pdbx_seq_one_letter_code
_entity_poly.pdbx_strand_id
1 'polypeptide(L)'
;MPKKISYYNQLALEMIEADKDREAANRYYDAMDHNEWSLPTALRSIQWIRKDTDTGPSTDIAAGLRVLSALQENITIQPLANNQATKRKVNEWERALEWLMAQVNRRRQGTVRQSVVKSAIKYDEVCAQVIDLDYQIAQKDIFKGNASREKAARRHYGRFAVITYHPNDVHVRYSNLMPEAVLLCHKRKAQAVMDEWGHKVSRKYSLKDWAEKDEEVYYYDYMDYDVHVVWCALGNIPVEAVEIMNDDHKLPWLPWVCRVGGDTMEPSAVHRRRPMLYQDYTSGKWETSNVIRTINVSDVIRKMVAPRYKEEGQMPTETRSTQVDYGPDASGPIVQVTPTNVLTPLIPPPLDAAAMQIQDRLDAERAQGTLSSILKGGEMPAGTSFAALNLGTLIATGALKPAKELAEAALADIYAQFMYWTNHTKNSIEGYSPGGKENVIEWNAFDPENLYIECELKPDVALDRQQRANVAMMLVQASLMSKEKAIEYMGENDPQAIMKAIDIERLRDNRLQIVMQREQLELQMEAQQITMQQQQAQAEEAAYQQQAMAAQQGQMAGAPGGEMFNAAGGGLPSQMGAPGATREGVAGEDMMGNESMMGMGGL
;
A
#
# COMPACT_ATOMS: atom_id res chain seq x y z
N MET A 1 -37.21 -21.31 -12.63
CA MET A 1 -36.82 -22.04 -13.87
C MET A 1 -36.00 -21.09 -14.74
N PRO A 2 -34.84 -21.49 -15.20
CA PRO A 2 -34.03 -20.67 -16.06
C PRO A 2 -34.79 -20.30 -17.35
N LYS A 3 -34.69 -19.03 -17.72
CA LYS A 3 -35.35 -18.52 -18.94
C LYS A 3 -34.49 -18.86 -20.18
N LYS A 4 -35.05 -18.65 -21.38
CA LYS A 4 -34.28 -18.84 -22.61
C LYS A 4 -33.18 -17.79 -22.73
N ILE A 5 -32.07 -18.14 -23.38
CA ILE A 5 -30.92 -17.25 -23.58
C ILE A 5 -31.30 -15.89 -24.23
N SER A 6 -32.34 -15.89 -25.09
CA SER A 6 -32.85 -14.65 -25.72
C SER A 6 -33.31 -13.61 -24.70
N TYR A 7 -33.87 -14.04 -23.58
CA TYR A 7 -34.27 -13.16 -22.48
C TYR A 7 -33.06 -12.50 -21.82
N TYR A 8 -32.02 -13.31 -21.52
CA TYR A 8 -30.80 -12.79 -20.88
C TYR A 8 -29.99 -11.89 -21.82
N ASN A 9 -30.04 -12.17 -23.13
CA ASN A 9 -29.46 -11.28 -24.13
C ASN A 9 -30.13 -9.89 -24.13
N GLN A 10 -31.45 -9.87 -24.07
CA GLN A 10 -32.19 -8.57 -24.01
C GLN A 10 -31.87 -7.86 -22.70
N LEU A 11 -31.86 -8.56 -21.57
CA LEU A 11 -31.53 -7.99 -20.27
C LEU A 11 -30.10 -7.44 -20.24
N ALA A 12 -29.14 -8.15 -20.83
CA ALA A 12 -27.75 -7.70 -20.94
C ALA A 12 -27.65 -6.41 -21.75
N LEU A 13 -28.36 -6.31 -22.88
CA LEU A 13 -28.41 -5.08 -23.68
C LEU A 13 -29.01 -3.90 -22.92
N GLU A 14 -30.06 -4.15 -22.14
CA GLU A 14 -30.67 -3.12 -21.28
C GLU A 14 -29.71 -2.63 -20.21
N MET A 15 -28.96 -3.55 -19.57
CA MET A 15 -27.96 -3.19 -18.56
C MET A 15 -26.77 -2.42 -19.16
N ILE A 16 -26.27 -2.83 -20.32
CA ILE A 16 -25.18 -2.15 -21.03
C ILE A 16 -25.61 -0.76 -21.49
N GLU A 17 -26.82 -0.60 -22.06
CA GLU A 17 -27.33 0.70 -22.52
C GLU A 17 -27.54 1.65 -21.33
N ALA A 18 -28.00 1.15 -20.18
CA ALA A 18 -28.15 1.94 -18.96
C ALA A 18 -26.83 2.50 -18.44
N ASP A 19 -25.71 1.79 -18.69
CA ASP A 19 -24.37 2.17 -18.23
C ASP A 19 -23.53 2.96 -19.24
N LYS A 20 -24.08 3.30 -20.40
CA LYS A 20 -23.37 3.92 -21.52
C LYS A 20 -22.62 5.22 -21.16
N ASP A 21 -23.27 6.09 -20.37
CA ASP A 21 -22.66 7.34 -19.94
C ASP A 21 -21.52 7.09 -18.93
N ARG A 22 -21.68 6.08 -18.06
CA ARG A 22 -20.64 5.63 -17.15
C ARG A 22 -19.42 5.10 -17.90
N GLU A 23 -19.65 4.26 -18.92
CA GLU A 23 -18.57 3.75 -19.75
C GLU A 23 -17.80 4.87 -20.47
N ALA A 24 -18.53 5.86 -21.00
CA ALA A 24 -17.91 7.01 -21.66
C ALA A 24 -17.02 7.80 -20.70
N ALA A 25 -17.51 8.06 -19.48
CA ALA A 25 -16.73 8.71 -18.44
C ALA A 25 -15.48 7.90 -18.04
N ASN A 26 -15.62 6.60 -17.84
CA ASN A 26 -14.51 5.73 -17.48
C ASN A 26 -13.44 5.66 -18.58
N ARG A 27 -13.83 5.60 -19.85
CA ARG A 27 -12.90 5.68 -20.99
C ARG A 27 -12.13 7.00 -21.02
N TYR A 28 -12.80 8.10 -20.67
CA TYR A 28 -12.15 9.40 -20.55
C TYR A 28 -11.10 9.40 -19.45
N TYR A 29 -11.39 8.82 -18.27
CA TYR A 29 -10.40 8.70 -17.19
C TYR A 29 -9.25 7.76 -17.54
N ASP A 30 -9.50 6.71 -18.33
CA ASP A 30 -8.45 5.86 -18.88
C ASP A 30 -7.51 6.66 -19.79
N ALA A 31 -8.09 7.47 -20.67
CA ALA A 31 -7.31 8.33 -21.54
C ALA A 31 -6.45 9.34 -20.75
N MET A 32 -6.98 9.90 -19.67
CA MET A 32 -6.23 10.79 -18.78
C MET A 32 -5.09 10.07 -18.04
N ASP A 33 -5.34 8.87 -17.51
CA ASP A 33 -4.32 8.05 -16.79
C ASP A 33 -3.18 7.63 -17.72
N HIS A 34 -3.51 7.23 -18.96
CA HIS A 34 -2.52 6.79 -19.95
C HIS A 34 -1.95 7.91 -20.81
N ASN A 35 -2.37 9.17 -20.60
CA ASN A 35 -2.01 10.32 -21.43
C ASN A 35 -2.40 10.11 -22.92
N GLU A 36 -3.49 9.41 -23.16
CA GLU A 36 -4.01 9.09 -24.49
C GLU A 36 -5.03 10.17 -24.91
N TRP A 37 -4.51 11.24 -25.48
CA TRP A 37 -5.35 12.29 -26.05
C TRP A 37 -5.26 12.27 -27.58
N SER A 38 -6.38 12.40 -28.24
CA SER A 38 -6.46 12.47 -29.70
C SER A 38 -6.50 13.91 -30.18
N LEU A 39 -5.58 14.26 -31.10
CA LEU A 39 -5.59 15.59 -31.72
C LEU A 39 -6.96 15.87 -32.38
N PRO A 40 -7.58 17.03 -32.13
CA PRO A 40 -8.75 17.47 -32.87
C PRO A 40 -8.51 17.42 -34.39
N THR A 41 -9.55 17.12 -35.15
CA THR A 41 -9.45 16.96 -36.61
C THR A 41 -8.87 18.20 -37.28
N ALA A 42 -9.22 19.40 -36.79
CA ALA A 42 -8.66 20.67 -37.29
C ALA A 42 -7.12 20.76 -37.14
N LEU A 43 -6.54 20.20 -36.10
CA LEU A 43 -5.11 20.23 -35.84
C LEU A 43 -4.37 19.10 -36.57
N ARG A 44 -5.02 17.98 -36.85
CA ARG A 44 -4.40 16.82 -37.54
C ARG A 44 -3.92 17.14 -38.97
N SER A 45 -4.55 18.10 -39.62
CA SER A 45 -4.19 18.53 -40.97
C SER A 45 -2.92 19.39 -41.04
N ILE A 46 -2.42 19.86 -39.90
CA ILE A 46 -1.29 20.76 -39.82
C ILE A 46 0.00 19.94 -39.67
N GLN A 47 0.85 19.94 -40.70
CA GLN A 47 2.07 19.09 -40.76
C GLN A 47 3.10 19.36 -39.65
N TRP A 48 3.16 20.58 -39.13
CA TRP A 48 4.15 20.98 -38.12
C TRP A 48 3.65 20.84 -36.68
N ILE A 49 2.41 20.40 -36.48
CA ILE A 49 1.87 20.16 -35.14
C ILE A 49 2.64 19.04 -34.42
N ARG A 50 3.02 19.33 -33.19
CA ARG A 50 3.59 18.35 -32.26
C ARG A 50 2.65 18.21 -31.07
N LYS A 51 2.12 17.00 -30.92
CA LYS A 51 1.21 16.66 -29.82
C LYS A 51 1.96 16.83 -28.47
N ASP A 52 1.42 17.63 -27.57
CA ASP A 52 1.79 17.68 -26.18
C ASP A 52 0.58 17.39 -25.32
N THR A 53 0.77 16.54 -24.31
CA THR A 53 -0.33 16.07 -23.47
C THR A 53 -0.08 16.50 -22.03
N ASP A 54 -1.11 17.01 -21.40
CA ASP A 54 -1.09 17.33 -19.99
C ASP A 54 -1.07 16.07 -19.13
N THR A 55 0.04 15.84 -18.46
CA THR A 55 0.29 14.67 -17.60
C THR A 55 -0.17 14.87 -16.16
N GLY A 56 -0.76 16.04 -15.84
CA GLY A 56 -1.21 16.35 -14.47
C GLY A 56 -2.15 15.29 -13.89
N PRO A 57 -3.24 14.89 -14.59
CA PRO A 57 -4.15 13.87 -14.08
C PRO A 57 -3.49 12.52 -13.79
N SER A 58 -2.64 12.03 -14.68
CA SER A 58 -1.94 10.75 -14.46
C SER A 58 -0.97 10.83 -13.28
N THR A 59 -0.33 11.99 -13.08
CA THR A 59 0.52 12.24 -11.92
C THR A 59 -0.28 12.24 -10.62
N ASP A 60 -1.46 12.82 -10.62
CA ASP A 60 -2.36 12.87 -9.46
C ASP A 60 -2.84 11.48 -9.07
N ILE A 61 -3.28 10.67 -10.04
CA ILE A 61 -3.67 9.27 -9.82
C ILE A 61 -2.48 8.48 -9.25
N ALA A 62 -1.30 8.62 -9.83
CA ALA A 62 -0.09 7.93 -9.37
C ALA A 62 0.31 8.35 -7.95
N ALA A 63 0.19 9.64 -7.60
CA ALA A 63 0.47 10.14 -6.26
C ALA A 63 -0.55 9.61 -5.24
N GLY A 64 -1.85 9.66 -5.55
CA GLY A 64 -2.91 9.09 -4.73
C GLY A 64 -2.72 7.59 -4.48
N LEU A 65 -2.38 6.84 -5.54
CA LEU A 65 -2.09 5.41 -5.44
C LEU A 65 -0.88 5.13 -4.54
N ARG A 66 0.20 5.92 -4.63
CA ARG A 66 1.37 5.76 -3.74
C ARG A 66 0.99 5.97 -2.28
N VAL A 67 0.22 7.02 -1.98
CA VAL A 67 -0.21 7.34 -0.62
C VAL A 67 -1.08 6.22 -0.05
N LEU A 68 -2.14 5.82 -0.75
CA LEU A 68 -3.06 4.81 -0.23
C LEU A 68 -2.47 3.39 -0.26
N SER A 69 -1.60 3.06 -1.21
CA SER A 69 -0.92 1.75 -1.24
C SER A 69 0.15 1.59 -0.17
N ALA A 70 0.64 2.69 0.40
CA ALA A 70 1.58 2.64 1.53
C ALA A 70 0.88 2.30 2.85
N LEU A 71 -0.46 2.44 2.92
CA LEU A 71 -1.23 2.10 4.10
C LEU A 71 -1.29 0.58 4.28
N GLN A 72 -1.28 0.10 5.51
CA GLN A 72 -1.47 -1.32 5.85
C GLN A 72 -2.95 -1.62 6.07
N GLU A 73 -3.37 -2.81 5.66
CA GLU A 73 -4.69 -3.33 5.95
C GLU A 73 -4.74 -3.81 7.41
N ASN A 74 -5.71 -3.33 8.16
CA ASN A 74 -6.02 -3.82 9.49
C ASN A 74 -7.45 -4.33 9.48
N ILE A 75 -7.61 -5.62 9.70
CA ILE A 75 -8.90 -6.30 9.68
C ILE A 75 -9.38 -6.39 11.11
N THR A 76 -10.63 -6.04 11.34
CA THR A 76 -11.29 -6.20 12.63
C THR A 76 -12.60 -6.94 12.42
N ILE A 77 -12.76 -8.07 13.10
CA ILE A 77 -13.99 -8.84 13.10
C ILE A 77 -14.75 -8.53 14.38
N GLN A 78 -15.97 -8.04 14.27
CA GLN A 78 -16.84 -7.75 15.40
C GLN A 78 -17.86 -8.87 15.56
N PRO A 79 -17.71 -9.75 16.57
CA PRO A 79 -18.70 -10.77 16.83
C PRO A 79 -19.88 -10.18 17.61
N LEU A 80 -21.09 -10.57 17.29
CA LEU A 80 -22.30 -10.17 18.00
C LEU A 80 -22.33 -10.67 19.46
N ALA A 81 -21.65 -11.78 19.75
CA ALA A 81 -21.58 -12.34 21.12
C ALA A 81 -20.29 -11.89 21.82
N ASN A 82 -20.42 -11.08 22.85
CA ASN A 82 -19.28 -10.49 23.58
C ASN A 82 -18.82 -11.39 24.74
N ASN A 83 -18.28 -12.57 24.45
CA ASN A 83 -17.64 -13.42 25.46
C ASN A 83 -16.13 -13.57 25.21
N GLN A 84 -15.38 -13.92 26.26
CA GLN A 84 -13.91 -13.97 26.20
C GLN A 84 -13.38 -15.10 25.28
N ALA A 85 -14.13 -16.18 25.12
CA ALA A 85 -13.80 -17.29 24.24
C ALA A 85 -13.94 -16.87 22.76
N THR A 86 -15.00 -16.12 22.45
CA THR A 86 -15.24 -15.57 21.12
C THR A 86 -14.17 -14.55 20.73
N LYS A 87 -13.74 -13.68 21.65
CA LYS A 87 -12.66 -12.72 21.40
C LYS A 87 -11.33 -13.38 21.03
N ARG A 88 -10.99 -14.52 21.65
CA ARG A 88 -9.77 -15.26 21.31
C ARG A 88 -9.86 -15.89 19.90
N LYS A 89 -11.03 -16.42 19.55
CA LYS A 89 -11.28 -17.00 18.22
C LYS A 89 -11.24 -15.91 17.13
N VAL A 90 -11.76 -14.73 17.40
CA VAL A 90 -11.72 -13.58 16.48
C VAL A 90 -10.29 -13.26 16.05
N ASN A 91 -9.36 -13.11 17.00
CA ASN A 91 -7.97 -12.85 16.68
C ASN A 91 -7.32 -13.98 15.83
N GLU A 92 -7.77 -15.23 16.00
CA GLU A 92 -7.30 -16.35 15.16
C GLU A 92 -7.89 -16.25 13.75
N TRP A 93 -9.15 -15.82 13.61
CA TRP A 93 -9.80 -15.61 12.32
C TRP A 93 -9.19 -14.44 11.54
N GLU A 94 -8.95 -13.31 12.19
CA GLU A 94 -8.30 -12.16 11.58
C GLU A 94 -6.94 -12.55 10.97
N ARG A 95 -6.11 -13.28 11.71
CA ARG A 95 -4.82 -13.77 11.22
C ARG A 95 -4.94 -14.79 10.08
N ALA A 96 -5.95 -15.66 10.15
CA ALA A 96 -6.18 -16.63 9.07
C ALA A 96 -6.61 -15.92 7.78
N LEU A 97 -7.43 -14.87 7.87
CA LEU A 97 -7.83 -14.05 6.72
C LEU A 97 -6.65 -13.24 6.15
N GLU A 98 -5.82 -12.64 7.00
CA GLU A 98 -4.59 -11.94 6.57
C GLU A 98 -3.66 -12.90 5.81
N TRP A 99 -3.45 -14.10 6.35
CA TRP A 99 -2.65 -15.12 5.69
C TRP A 99 -3.25 -15.54 4.35
N LEU A 100 -4.57 -15.75 4.30
CA LEU A 100 -5.27 -16.09 3.07
C LEU A 100 -5.10 -15.01 2.00
N MET A 101 -5.30 -13.75 2.37
CA MET A 101 -5.09 -12.62 1.45
C MET A 101 -3.63 -12.54 0.99
N ALA A 102 -2.67 -12.79 1.87
CA ALA A 102 -1.26 -12.86 1.50
C ALA A 102 -0.99 -13.98 0.47
N GLN A 103 -1.66 -15.14 0.60
CA GLN A 103 -1.56 -16.23 -0.38
C GLN A 103 -2.19 -15.84 -1.73
N VAL A 104 -3.34 -15.18 -1.72
CA VAL A 104 -3.97 -14.64 -2.94
C VAL A 104 -3.03 -13.63 -3.62
N ASN A 105 -2.49 -12.69 -2.86
CA ASN A 105 -1.58 -11.66 -3.36
C ASN A 105 -0.28 -12.24 -3.94
N ARG A 106 0.28 -13.29 -3.34
CA ARG A 106 1.52 -13.93 -3.81
C ARG A 106 1.37 -14.53 -5.21
N ARG A 107 0.17 -14.86 -5.65
CA ARG A 107 -0.13 -15.50 -6.94
C ARG A 107 -0.56 -14.52 -8.02
N ARG A 108 -0.68 -13.23 -7.71
CA ARG A 108 -1.10 -12.17 -8.64
C ARG A 108 0.08 -11.27 -9.02
N GLN A 109 -0.08 -10.59 -10.15
CA GLN A 109 0.73 -9.42 -10.46
C GLN A 109 0.08 -8.19 -9.78
N GLY A 110 0.69 -7.71 -8.72
CA GLY A 110 0.14 -6.69 -7.85
C GLY A 110 -0.81 -7.25 -6.77
N THR A 111 -1.03 -6.47 -5.73
CA THR A 111 -1.90 -6.87 -4.62
C THR A 111 -3.36 -6.56 -4.92
N VAL A 112 -4.28 -7.30 -4.30
CA VAL A 112 -5.73 -7.00 -4.36
C VAL A 112 -5.97 -5.56 -3.92
N ARG A 113 -5.35 -5.14 -2.82
CA ARG A 113 -5.41 -3.77 -2.32
C ARG A 113 -5.04 -2.73 -3.37
N GLN A 114 -3.90 -2.90 -4.06
CA GLN A 114 -3.48 -1.95 -5.09
C GLN A 114 -4.51 -1.83 -6.21
N SER A 115 -5.10 -2.95 -6.63
CA SER A 115 -6.14 -2.96 -7.67
C SER A 115 -7.42 -2.26 -7.19
N VAL A 116 -7.86 -2.55 -5.97
CA VAL A 116 -9.04 -1.94 -5.33
C VAL A 116 -8.83 -0.43 -5.14
N VAL A 117 -7.70 -0.03 -4.58
CA VAL A 117 -7.35 1.39 -4.38
C VAL A 117 -7.26 2.13 -5.71
N LYS A 118 -6.64 1.54 -6.74
CA LYS A 118 -6.57 2.15 -8.07
C LYS A 118 -7.96 2.36 -8.66
N SER A 119 -8.83 1.38 -8.54
CA SER A 119 -10.21 1.46 -9.03
C SER A 119 -11.00 2.55 -8.27
N ALA A 120 -10.87 2.59 -6.94
CA ALA A 120 -11.51 3.61 -6.11
C ALA A 120 -11.05 5.04 -6.44
N ILE A 121 -9.75 5.27 -6.63
CA ILE A 121 -9.22 6.59 -6.98
C ILE A 121 -9.65 7.01 -8.37
N LYS A 122 -9.56 6.09 -9.34
CA LYS A 122 -9.73 6.42 -10.76
C LYS A 122 -11.18 6.47 -11.18
N TYR A 123 -12.00 5.52 -10.73
CA TYR A 123 -13.37 5.35 -11.20
C TYR A 123 -14.43 5.66 -10.13
N ASP A 124 -14.03 5.83 -8.87
CA ASP A 124 -14.94 5.91 -7.73
C ASP A 124 -15.88 4.69 -7.65
N GLU A 125 -15.35 3.54 -8.08
CA GLU A 125 -16.09 2.30 -8.20
C GLU A 125 -15.12 1.12 -8.05
N VAL A 126 -15.58 0.07 -7.40
CA VAL A 126 -14.82 -1.18 -7.25
C VAL A 126 -15.71 -2.34 -7.64
N CYS A 127 -15.27 -3.09 -8.64
CA CYS A 127 -15.90 -4.33 -9.07
C CYS A 127 -14.91 -5.48 -8.92
N ALA A 128 -15.23 -6.43 -8.06
CA ALA A 128 -14.41 -7.61 -7.83
C ALA A 128 -15.29 -8.86 -7.66
N GLN A 129 -14.76 -10.00 -8.06
CA GLN A 129 -15.39 -11.29 -7.86
C GLN A 129 -14.49 -12.15 -6.98
N VAL A 130 -15.07 -12.78 -5.97
CA VAL A 130 -14.39 -13.75 -5.10
C VAL A 130 -14.88 -15.15 -5.45
N ILE A 131 -13.96 -15.98 -5.92
CA ILE A 131 -14.25 -17.30 -6.44
C ILE A 131 -13.61 -18.35 -5.54
N ASP A 132 -14.39 -19.34 -5.09
CA ASP A 132 -13.84 -20.58 -4.56
C ASP A 132 -13.66 -21.57 -5.73
N LEU A 133 -12.40 -21.84 -6.09
CA LEU A 133 -12.05 -22.67 -7.24
C LEU A 133 -12.49 -24.13 -7.03
N ASP A 134 -12.47 -24.62 -5.81
CA ASP A 134 -12.92 -25.98 -5.50
C ASP A 134 -14.42 -26.14 -5.79
N TYR A 135 -15.21 -25.13 -5.40
CA TYR A 135 -16.63 -25.07 -5.75
C TYR A 135 -16.85 -25.01 -7.27
N GLN A 136 -16.10 -24.14 -7.97
CA GLN A 136 -16.23 -24.00 -9.41
C GLN A 136 -15.92 -25.32 -10.16
N ILE A 137 -14.86 -26.01 -9.74
CA ILE A 137 -14.48 -27.29 -10.36
C ILE A 137 -15.50 -28.39 -10.03
N ALA A 138 -15.92 -28.49 -8.75
CA ALA A 138 -16.79 -29.58 -8.28
C ALA A 138 -18.26 -29.42 -8.73
N GLN A 139 -18.78 -28.19 -8.69
CA GLN A 139 -20.21 -27.92 -8.94
C GLN A 139 -20.49 -27.42 -10.36
N LYS A 140 -19.57 -26.65 -10.95
CA LYS A 140 -19.77 -26.06 -12.28
C LYS A 140 -19.01 -26.78 -13.38
N ASP A 141 -18.29 -27.87 -13.04
CA ASP A 141 -17.52 -28.67 -13.98
C ASP A 141 -16.50 -27.87 -14.83
N ILE A 142 -16.00 -26.75 -14.32
CA ILE A 142 -14.95 -25.99 -14.97
C ILE A 142 -13.68 -26.84 -15.06
N PHE A 143 -13.00 -26.82 -16.21
CA PHE A 143 -11.85 -27.66 -16.54
C PHE A 143 -12.09 -29.18 -16.55
N LYS A 144 -13.32 -29.65 -16.47
CA LYS A 144 -13.63 -31.09 -16.51
C LYS A 144 -13.11 -31.71 -17.81
N GLY A 145 -12.39 -32.81 -17.66
CA GLY A 145 -11.73 -33.47 -18.80
C GLY A 145 -10.38 -32.90 -19.19
N ASN A 146 -9.92 -31.83 -18.58
CA ASN A 146 -8.61 -31.22 -18.83
C ASN A 146 -7.80 -31.11 -17.52
N ALA A 147 -7.31 -32.24 -17.02
CA ALA A 147 -6.58 -32.32 -15.74
C ALA A 147 -5.32 -31.43 -15.70
N SER A 148 -4.68 -31.17 -16.84
CA SER A 148 -3.50 -30.29 -16.90
C SER A 148 -3.88 -28.83 -16.69
N ARG A 149 -5.00 -28.36 -17.24
CA ARG A 149 -5.55 -27.00 -17.04
C ARG A 149 -6.07 -26.81 -15.62
N GLU A 150 -6.77 -27.81 -15.08
CA GLU A 150 -7.20 -27.80 -13.68
C GLU A 150 -6.00 -27.65 -12.74
N LYS A 151 -4.95 -28.46 -12.93
CA LYS A 151 -3.73 -28.38 -12.13
C LYS A 151 -3.03 -27.03 -12.28
N ALA A 152 -3.01 -26.46 -13.48
CA ALA A 152 -2.46 -25.14 -13.73
C ALA A 152 -3.28 -24.05 -13.00
N ALA A 153 -4.60 -24.10 -13.07
CA ALA A 153 -5.49 -23.18 -12.40
C ALA A 153 -5.34 -23.26 -10.87
N ARG A 154 -5.33 -24.47 -10.30
CA ARG A 154 -5.09 -24.67 -8.86
C ARG A 154 -3.72 -24.14 -8.41
N ARG A 155 -2.70 -24.30 -9.24
CA ARG A 155 -1.36 -23.75 -8.96
C ARG A 155 -1.33 -22.22 -9.04
N HIS A 156 -2.07 -21.64 -9.96
CA HIS A 156 -2.10 -20.22 -10.19
C HIS A 156 -2.97 -19.47 -9.18
N TYR A 157 -4.18 -19.93 -8.94
CA TYR A 157 -5.16 -19.26 -8.06
C TYR A 157 -5.19 -19.80 -6.63
N GLY A 158 -4.82 -21.08 -6.42
CA GLY A 158 -5.05 -21.77 -5.15
C GLY A 158 -6.52 -22.12 -4.97
N ARG A 159 -7.02 -22.08 -3.74
CA ARG A 159 -8.43 -22.30 -3.44
C ARG A 159 -9.27 -21.07 -3.79
N PHE A 160 -8.85 -19.91 -3.35
CA PHE A 160 -9.58 -18.67 -3.60
C PHE A 160 -8.87 -17.82 -4.64
N ALA A 161 -9.67 -17.24 -5.53
CA ALA A 161 -9.25 -16.21 -6.47
C ALA A 161 -10.07 -14.95 -6.22
N VAL A 162 -9.39 -13.80 -6.17
CA VAL A 162 -10.02 -12.48 -6.19
C VAL A 162 -9.68 -11.84 -7.52
N ILE A 163 -10.67 -11.63 -8.34
CA ILE A 163 -10.51 -11.03 -9.67
C ILE A 163 -11.14 -9.64 -9.62
N THR A 164 -10.32 -8.61 -9.81
CA THR A 164 -10.79 -7.23 -9.94
C THR A 164 -10.98 -6.94 -11.42
N TYR A 165 -12.16 -6.53 -11.78
CA TYR A 165 -12.53 -6.22 -13.16
C TYR A 165 -12.47 -4.72 -13.42
N HIS A 166 -12.31 -4.38 -14.69
CA HIS A 166 -12.51 -3.01 -15.13
C HIS A 166 -13.99 -2.64 -14.98
N PRO A 167 -14.35 -1.47 -14.44
CA PRO A 167 -15.76 -1.12 -14.24
C PRO A 167 -16.61 -1.13 -15.54
N ASN A 168 -16.01 -0.90 -16.69
CA ASN A 168 -16.73 -0.96 -17.98
C ASN A 168 -17.08 -2.39 -18.42
N ASP A 169 -16.44 -3.39 -17.81
CA ASP A 169 -16.74 -4.78 -18.11
C ASP A 169 -17.85 -5.34 -17.22
N VAL A 170 -18.22 -4.61 -16.15
CA VAL A 170 -19.19 -5.06 -15.14
C VAL A 170 -20.38 -4.11 -15.08
N HIS A 171 -21.57 -4.63 -15.36
CA HIS A 171 -22.82 -3.90 -15.29
C HIS A 171 -23.63 -4.42 -14.09
N VAL A 172 -24.08 -3.52 -13.23
CA VAL A 172 -24.75 -3.88 -11.98
C VAL A 172 -26.14 -3.27 -11.96
N ARG A 173 -27.14 -4.11 -11.76
CA ARG A 173 -28.48 -3.66 -11.46
C ARG A 173 -28.66 -3.58 -9.95
N TYR A 174 -29.03 -2.40 -9.47
CA TYR A 174 -29.27 -2.14 -8.07
C TYR A 174 -30.77 -2.09 -7.75
N SER A 175 -31.13 -2.62 -6.61
CA SER A 175 -32.44 -2.45 -6.00
C SER A 175 -32.24 -2.01 -4.56
N ASN A 176 -32.81 -0.87 -4.17
CA ASN A 176 -32.66 -0.29 -2.83
C ASN A 176 -31.17 -0.20 -2.37
N LEU A 177 -30.30 0.28 -3.24
CA LEU A 177 -28.85 0.42 -2.99
C LEU A 177 -28.07 -0.90 -2.87
N MET A 178 -28.73 -2.04 -3.03
CA MET A 178 -28.09 -3.36 -3.02
C MET A 178 -27.97 -3.91 -4.43
N PRO A 179 -26.86 -4.56 -4.78
CA PRO A 179 -26.73 -5.22 -6.08
C PRO A 179 -27.73 -6.37 -6.17
N GLU A 180 -28.63 -6.30 -7.14
CA GLU A 180 -29.64 -7.32 -7.42
C GLU A 180 -29.15 -8.32 -8.46
N ALA A 181 -28.46 -7.83 -9.47
CA ALA A 181 -27.87 -8.64 -10.51
C ALA A 181 -26.56 -8.02 -11.02
N VAL A 182 -25.65 -8.86 -11.43
CA VAL A 182 -24.35 -8.48 -11.99
C VAL A 182 -24.18 -9.15 -13.33
N LEU A 183 -23.78 -8.37 -14.33
CA LEU A 183 -23.42 -8.83 -15.65
C LEU A 183 -21.96 -8.49 -15.92
N LEU A 184 -21.13 -9.48 -16.14
CA LEU A 184 -19.80 -9.31 -16.69
C LEU A 184 -19.84 -9.46 -18.21
N CYS A 185 -19.33 -8.47 -18.92
CA CYS A 185 -19.25 -8.47 -20.38
C CYS A 185 -17.87 -8.03 -20.84
N HIS A 186 -17.06 -8.95 -21.35
CA HIS A 186 -15.73 -8.62 -21.86
C HIS A 186 -15.31 -9.51 -23.03
N LYS A 187 -14.35 -9.04 -23.81
CA LYS A 187 -13.81 -9.80 -24.93
C LYS A 187 -12.85 -10.89 -24.46
N ARG A 188 -13.03 -12.09 -24.99
CA ARG A 188 -12.14 -13.24 -24.76
C ARG A 188 -11.86 -13.97 -26.07
N LYS A 189 -10.71 -14.60 -26.17
CA LYS A 189 -10.47 -15.54 -27.27
C LYS A 189 -11.39 -16.76 -27.12
N ALA A 190 -12.05 -17.16 -28.20
CA ALA A 190 -12.93 -18.33 -28.21
C ALA A 190 -12.23 -19.60 -27.72
N GLN A 191 -10.92 -19.76 -28.08
CA GLN A 191 -10.12 -20.87 -27.59
C GLN A 191 -9.97 -20.88 -26.06
N ALA A 192 -9.81 -19.71 -25.43
CA ALA A 192 -9.70 -19.63 -23.96
C ALA A 192 -11.02 -20.07 -23.27
N VAL A 193 -12.15 -19.70 -23.84
CA VAL A 193 -13.47 -20.16 -23.37
C VAL A 193 -13.64 -21.66 -23.56
N MET A 194 -13.21 -22.21 -24.70
CA MET A 194 -13.20 -23.64 -24.97
C MET A 194 -12.32 -24.41 -23.96
N ASP A 195 -11.17 -23.87 -23.63
CA ASP A 195 -10.25 -24.49 -22.67
C ASP A 195 -10.82 -24.54 -21.26
N GLU A 196 -11.61 -23.54 -20.87
CA GLU A 196 -12.25 -23.45 -19.56
C GLU A 196 -13.51 -24.33 -19.45
N TRP A 197 -14.38 -24.26 -20.47
CA TRP A 197 -15.69 -24.87 -20.45
C TRP A 197 -15.81 -26.10 -21.38
N GLY A 198 -14.70 -26.63 -21.86
CA GLY A 198 -14.59 -27.55 -22.99
C GLY A 198 -15.62 -28.67 -23.05
N HIS A 199 -15.93 -29.33 -21.93
CA HIS A 199 -16.89 -30.42 -21.94
C HIS A 199 -18.37 -29.94 -22.09
N LYS A 200 -18.72 -28.74 -21.57
CA LYS A 200 -20.07 -28.15 -21.74
C LYS A 200 -20.29 -27.63 -23.14
N VAL A 201 -19.24 -27.14 -23.79
CA VAL A 201 -19.30 -26.50 -25.11
C VAL A 201 -18.82 -27.39 -26.26
N SER A 202 -18.27 -28.56 -26.00
CA SER A 202 -17.74 -29.49 -27.02
C SER A 202 -18.72 -29.86 -28.12
N ARG A 203 -20.03 -29.78 -27.86
CA ARG A 203 -21.11 -30.02 -28.81
C ARG A 203 -21.62 -28.75 -29.51
N LYS A 204 -21.13 -27.57 -29.14
CA LYS A 204 -21.55 -26.28 -29.71
C LYS A 204 -20.66 -25.98 -30.92
N TYR A 205 -21.14 -26.30 -32.11
CA TYR A 205 -20.38 -26.17 -33.35
C TYR A 205 -19.86 -24.75 -33.60
N SER A 206 -20.71 -23.74 -33.36
CA SER A 206 -20.36 -22.32 -33.57
C SER A 206 -19.14 -21.89 -32.74
N LEU A 207 -19.08 -22.20 -31.46
CA LEU A 207 -17.94 -21.82 -30.60
C LEU A 207 -16.66 -22.54 -31.01
N LYS A 208 -16.76 -23.80 -31.47
CA LYS A 208 -15.64 -24.55 -31.98
C LYS A 208 -15.06 -23.92 -33.27
N ASP A 209 -15.96 -23.54 -34.20
CA ASP A 209 -15.59 -22.85 -35.44
C ASP A 209 -14.90 -21.51 -35.13
N TRP A 210 -15.39 -20.73 -34.19
CA TRP A 210 -14.79 -19.48 -33.75
C TRP A 210 -13.39 -19.70 -33.10
N ALA A 211 -13.23 -20.77 -32.33
CA ALA A 211 -11.96 -21.12 -31.72
C ALA A 211 -10.92 -21.55 -32.79
N GLU A 212 -11.33 -22.34 -33.79
CA GLU A 212 -10.47 -22.76 -34.90
C GLU A 212 -10.01 -21.57 -35.76
N LYS A 213 -10.81 -20.51 -35.84
CA LYS A 213 -10.51 -19.25 -36.54
C LYS A 213 -9.74 -18.21 -35.69
N ASP A 214 -9.40 -18.54 -34.45
CA ASP A 214 -8.78 -17.62 -33.44
C ASP A 214 -9.57 -16.32 -33.26
N GLU A 215 -10.91 -16.40 -33.32
CA GLU A 215 -11.78 -15.25 -33.18
C GLU A 215 -11.92 -14.80 -31.72
N GLU A 216 -12.13 -13.48 -31.53
CA GLU A 216 -12.51 -12.91 -30.26
C GLU A 216 -14.03 -12.91 -30.13
N VAL A 217 -14.52 -13.39 -29.00
CA VAL A 217 -15.94 -13.43 -28.64
C VAL A 217 -16.20 -12.52 -27.45
N TYR A 218 -17.39 -11.96 -27.41
CA TYR A 218 -17.91 -11.35 -26.22
C TYR A 218 -18.39 -12.45 -25.28
N TYR A 219 -17.79 -12.50 -24.10
CA TYR A 219 -18.14 -13.41 -23.03
C TYR A 219 -19.05 -12.69 -22.05
N TYR A 220 -20.21 -13.25 -21.81
CA TYR A 220 -21.21 -12.76 -20.90
C TYR A 220 -21.36 -13.72 -19.73
N ASP A 221 -21.31 -13.19 -18.52
CA ASP A 221 -21.53 -13.93 -17.27
C ASP A 221 -22.53 -13.13 -16.43
N TYR A 222 -23.78 -13.56 -16.44
CA TYR A 222 -24.89 -12.93 -15.71
C TYR A 222 -25.20 -13.75 -14.46
N MET A 223 -25.31 -13.06 -13.35
CA MET A 223 -25.65 -13.67 -12.08
C MET A 223 -26.61 -12.77 -11.29
N ASP A 224 -27.72 -13.33 -10.83
CA ASP A 224 -28.60 -12.77 -9.82
C ASP A 224 -28.72 -13.73 -8.63
N TYR A 225 -29.63 -13.51 -7.69
CA TYR A 225 -29.80 -14.37 -6.52
C TYR A 225 -30.33 -15.78 -6.83
N ASP A 226 -30.93 -15.98 -7.99
CA ASP A 226 -31.59 -17.25 -8.36
C ASP A 226 -30.79 -17.99 -9.44
N VAL A 227 -30.28 -17.28 -10.45
CA VAL A 227 -29.71 -17.90 -11.65
C VAL A 227 -28.30 -17.42 -11.95
N HIS A 228 -27.52 -18.31 -12.56
CA HIS A 228 -26.23 -18.01 -13.12
C HIS A 228 -26.20 -18.46 -14.58
N VAL A 229 -26.01 -17.53 -15.49
CA VAL A 229 -26.06 -17.79 -16.94
C VAL A 229 -24.79 -17.29 -17.60
N VAL A 230 -24.14 -18.18 -18.34
CA VAL A 230 -22.92 -17.86 -19.10
C VAL A 230 -23.16 -18.16 -20.57
N TRP A 231 -22.81 -17.19 -21.43
CA TRP A 231 -22.89 -17.36 -22.88
C TRP A 231 -21.82 -16.54 -23.62
N CYS A 232 -21.65 -16.85 -24.89
CA CYS A 232 -20.77 -16.11 -25.78
C CYS A 232 -21.49 -15.65 -27.06
N ALA A 233 -21.03 -14.57 -27.64
CA ALA A 233 -21.50 -14.07 -28.94
C ALA A 233 -20.34 -13.44 -29.72
N LEU A 234 -20.41 -13.48 -31.08
CA LEU A 234 -19.39 -12.89 -31.97
C LEU A 234 -19.42 -11.36 -31.99
N GLY A 235 -20.52 -10.72 -31.67
CA GLY A 235 -20.65 -9.26 -31.70
C GLY A 235 -21.26 -8.70 -30.45
N ASN A 236 -21.17 -7.38 -30.30
CA ASN A 236 -21.82 -6.64 -29.21
C ASN A 236 -23.36 -6.83 -29.20
N ILE A 237 -23.93 -7.18 -30.34
CA ILE A 237 -25.35 -7.51 -30.47
C ILE A 237 -25.40 -9.02 -30.64
N PRO A 238 -25.88 -9.77 -29.64
CA PRO A 238 -25.83 -11.23 -29.67
C PRO A 238 -26.91 -11.81 -30.61
N VAL A 239 -26.67 -11.73 -31.91
CA VAL A 239 -27.56 -12.35 -32.93
C VAL A 239 -27.40 -13.86 -32.88
N GLU A 240 -26.18 -14.35 -32.66
CA GLU A 240 -25.87 -15.76 -32.51
C GLU A 240 -25.22 -16.02 -31.14
N ALA A 241 -26.05 -16.15 -30.11
CA ALA A 241 -25.54 -16.46 -28.77
C ALA A 241 -25.40 -17.96 -28.57
N VAL A 242 -24.25 -18.39 -28.10
CA VAL A 242 -23.95 -19.76 -27.71
C VAL A 242 -24.03 -19.85 -26.19
N GLU A 243 -25.08 -20.51 -25.69
CA GLU A 243 -25.23 -20.79 -24.26
C GLU A 243 -24.20 -21.80 -23.80
N ILE A 244 -23.48 -21.48 -22.74
CA ILE A 244 -22.47 -22.34 -22.09
C ILE A 244 -23.08 -22.99 -20.84
N MET A 245 -23.70 -22.16 -20.01
CA MET A 245 -24.30 -22.57 -18.75
C MET A 245 -25.56 -21.76 -18.48
N ASN A 246 -26.57 -22.40 -17.90
CA ASN A 246 -27.82 -21.75 -17.50
C ASN A 246 -28.40 -22.58 -16.35
N ASP A 247 -27.89 -22.30 -15.16
CA ASP A 247 -28.16 -23.09 -13.96
C ASP A 247 -28.81 -22.24 -12.87
N ASP A 248 -29.79 -22.84 -12.15
CA ASP A 248 -30.25 -22.27 -10.88
C ASP A 248 -29.14 -22.48 -9.85
N HIS A 249 -28.49 -21.41 -9.41
CA HIS A 249 -27.49 -21.54 -8.34
C HIS A 249 -28.17 -21.47 -6.97
N LYS A 250 -27.56 -22.11 -5.98
CA LYS A 250 -28.08 -22.18 -4.62
C LYS A 250 -27.31 -21.30 -3.64
N LEU A 251 -26.69 -20.27 -4.14
CA LEU A 251 -25.95 -19.34 -3.28
C LEU A 251 -26.92 -18.33 -2.68
N PRO A 252 -26.98 -18.16 -1.36
CA PRO A 252 -27.82 -17.15 -0.73
C PRO A 252 -27.27 -15.73 -0.86
N TRP A 253 -26.14 -15.53 -1.55
CA TRP A 253 -25.51 -14.25 -1.79
C TRP A 253 -24.93 -14.18 -3.21
N LEU A 254 -24.60 -12.95 -3.67
CA LEU A 254 -23.82 -12.75 -4.88
C LEU A 254 -22.32 -12.78 -4.56
N PRO A 255 -21.49 -13.61 -5.22
CA PRO A 255 -20.04 -13.67 -5.00
C PRO A 255 -19.31 -12.50 -5.69
N TRP A 256 -19.95 -11.35 -5.71
CA TRP A 256 -19.48 -10.11 -6.29
C TRP A 256 -19.37 -9.02 -5.23
N VAL A 257 -18.34 -8.25 -5.33
CA VAL A 257 -18.15 -7.02 -4.56
C VAL A 257 -18.30 -5.85 -5.53
N CYS A 258 -19.44 -5.18 -5.46
CA CYS A 258 -19.77 -4.04 -6.31
C CYS A 258 -20.05 -2.85 -5.39
N ARG A 259 -19.04 -2.00 -5.21
CA ARG A 259 -19.13 -0.80 -4.41
C ARG A 259 -18.96 0.43 -5.27
N VAL A 260 -19.78 1.42 -4.99
CA VAL A 260 -19.79 2.73 -5.65
C VAL A 260 -19.58 3.78 -4.60
N GLY A 261 -18.65 4.69 -4.85
CA GLY A 261 -18.42 5.86 -4.02
C GLY A 261 -19.36 7.01 -4.40
N GLY A 262 -19.15 8.13 -3.74
CA GLY A 262 -19.85 9.36 -4.00
C GLY A 262 -21.01 9.66 -3.05
N ASP A 263 -21.45 10.92 -3.10
CA ASP A 263 -22.50 11.47 -2.22
C ASP A 263 -23.93 11.18 -2.73
N THR A 264 -24.09 10.28 -3.69
CA THR A 264 -25.38 10.06 -4.33
C THR A 264 -26.15 8.95 -3.64
N MET A 265 -27.39 9.23 -3.30
CA MET A 265 -28.32 8.24 -2.77
C MET A 265 -28.72 7.17 -3.80
N GLU A 266 -28.44 7.43 -5.07
CA GLU A 266 -28.67 6.48 -6.16
C GLU A 266 -27.33 6.06 -6.74
N PRO A 267 -27.04 4.78 -6.87
CA PRO A 267 -25.82 4.28 -7.50
C PRO A 267 -25.87 4.43 -9.03
N SER A 268 -26.43 5.54 -9.51
CA SER A 268 -26.48 5.83 -10.92
C SER A 268 -25.13 6.34 -11.40
N ALA A 269 -24.71 5.83 -12.52
CA ALA A 269 -23.42 6.10 -13.14
C ALA A 269 -23.15 7.58 -13.42
N VAL A 270 -24.19 8.36 -13.66
CA VAL A 270 -24.11 9.73 -14.15
C VAL A 270 -23.72 10.73 -13.05
N HIS A 271 -24.03 10.41 -11.79
CA HIS A 271 -23.90 11.36 -10.68
C HIS A 271 -22.71 11.07 -9.74
N ARG A 272 -21.84 10.15 -10.12
CA ARG A 272 -20.66 9.83 -9.31
C ARG A 272 -19.69 10.99 -9.32
N ARG A 273 -19.46 11.56 -8.16
CA ARG A 273 -18.46 12.60 -7.98
C ARG A 273 -17.11 11.94 -7.74
N ARG A 274 -16.23 12.08 -8.72
CA ARG A 274 -14.84 11.67 -8.58
C ARG A 274 -14.03 12.85 -8.12
N PRO A 275 -13.50 12.84 -6.91
CA PRO A 275 -12.89 14.03 -6.33
C PRO A 275 -11.71 14.56 -7.15
N MET A 276 -11.02 13.70 -7.89
CA MET A 276 -9.82 14.10 -8.61
C MET A 276 -10.02 14.44 -10.09
N LEU A 277 -10.99 13.80 -10.77
CA LEU A 277 -11.08 13.87 -12.24
C LEU A 277 -12.44 14.37 -12.75
N TYR A 278 -13.45 14.40 -11.88
CA TYR A 278 -14.80 14.75 -12.29
C TYR A 278 -14.92 16.13 -12.92
N GLN A 279 -14.27 17.13 -12.32
CA GLN A 279 -14.33 18.50 -12.81
C GLN A 279 -13.68 18.65 -14.19
N ASP A 280 -12.58 17.94 -14.43
CA ASP A 280 -11.92 17.94 -15.73
C ASP A 280 -12.79 17.28 -16.80
N TYR A 281 -13.48 16.19 -16.47
CA TYR A 281 -14.41 15.52 -17.38
C TYR A 281 -15.59 16.40 -17.78
N THR A 282 -16.25 17.02 -16.80
CA THR A 282 -17.47 17.81 -17.07
C THR A 282 -17.21 19.15 -17.73
N SER A 283 -16.05 19.75 -17.51
CA SER A 283 -15.68 21.08 -18.03
C SER A 283 -14.82 21.04 -19.29
N GLY A 284 -14.34 19.86 -19.71
CA GLY A 284 -13.40 19.71 -20.84
C GLY A 284 -12.06 20.45 -20.61
N LYS A 285 -11.68 20.66 -19.35
CA LYS A 285 -10.44 21.40 -19.01
C LYS A 285 -9.19 20.69 -19.49
N TRP A 286 -9.15 19.37 -19.38
CA TRP A 286 -8.01 18.58 -19.83
C TRP A 286 -7.81 18.67 -21.35
N GLU A 287 -8.88 18.55 -22.15
CA GLU A 287 -8.79 18.73 -23.60
C GLU A 287 -8.35 20.16 -23.96
N THR A 288 -8.91 21.15 -23.28
CA THR A 288 -8.53 22.57 -23.50
C THR A 288 -7.07 22.78 -23.18
N SER A 289 -6.57 22.28 -22.04
CA SER A 289 -5.16 22.32 -21.68
C SER A 289 -4.29 21.64 -22.75
N ASN A 290 -4.64 20.46 -23.19
CA ASN A 290 -3.91 19.72 -24.24
C ASN A 290 -3.86 20.48 -25.57
N VAL A 291 -4.95 21.13 -25.97
CA VAL A 291 -4.97 21.96 -27.19
C VAL A 291 -4.01 23.13 -27.07
N ILE A 292 -4.10 23.89 -25.97
CA ILE A 292 -3.26 25.07 -25.72
C ILE A 292 -1.77 24.66 -25.68
N ARG A 293 -1.42 23.62 -24.91
CA ARG A 293 -0.06 23.10 -24.83
C ARG A 293 0.47 22.67 -26.18
N THR A 294 -0.31 21.89 -26.92
CA THR A 294 0.05 21.43 -28.27
C THR A 294 0.32 22.60 -29.23
N ILE A 295 -0.52 23.65 -29.21
CA ILE A 295 -0.32 24.83 -30.05
C ILE A 295 0.95 25.57 -29.62
N ASN A 296 1.12 25.83 -28.33
CA ASN A 296 2.27 26.56 -27.79
C ASN A 296 3.58 25.85 -28.09
N VAL A 297 3.68 24.55 -27.78
CA VAL A 297 4.90 23.75 -28.05
C VAL A 297 5.19 23.71 -29.54
N SER A 298 4.17 23.49 -30.37
CA SER A 298 4.35 23.44 -31.82
C SER A 298 4.79 24.78 -32.40
N ASP A 299 4.25 25.90 -31.89
CA ASP A 299 4.66 27.23 -32.35
C ASP A 299 6.11 27.55 -31.95
N VAL A 300 6.53 27.20 -30.71
CA VAL A 300 7.92 27.33 -30.27
C VAL A 300 8.85 26.53 -31.18
N ILE A 301 8.54 25.24 -31.40
CA ILE A 301 9.36 24.37 -32.27
C ILE A 301 9.43 24.94 -33.69
N ARG A 302 8.31 25.39 -34.24
CA ARG A 302 8.28 26.01 -35.56
C ARG A 302 9.18 27.23 -35.65
N LYS A 303 9.15 28.10 -34.63
CA LYS A 303 9.97 29.31 -34.56
C LYS A 303 11.46 28.99 -34.47
N MET A 304 11.80 27.91 -33.77
CA MET A 304 13.20 27.46 -33.63
C MET A 304 13.74 26.76 -34.86
N VAL A 305 12.92 25.88 -35.49
CA VAL A 305 13.36 25.02 -36.61
C VAL A 305 13.26 25.70 -37.96
N ALA A 306 12.30 26.63 -38.15
CA ALA A 306 12.05 27.31 -39.40
C ALA A 306 11.97 28.82 -39.21
N PRO A 307 13.05 29.51 -38.82
CA PRO A 307 13.07 30.94 -38.72
C PRO A 307 12.75 31.56 -40.07
N ARG A 308 11.95 32.64 -40.06
CA ARG A 308 11.59 33.37 -41.26
C ARG A 308 12.45 34.61 -41.37
N TYR A 309 12.92 34.86 -42.57
CA TYR A 309 13.69 36.07 -42.90
C TYR A 309 12.98 36.81 -44.01
N LYS A 310 13.04 38.12 -43.94
CA LYS A 310 12.63 39.02 -45.01
C LYS A 310 13.89 39.45 -45.73
N GLU A 311 13.95 39.22 -47.02
CA GLU A 311 15.02 39.68 -47.88
C GLU A 311 14.64 41.08 -48.39
N GLU A 312 15.44 42.10 -48.05
CA GLU A 312 15.25 43.46 -48.50
C GLU A 312 16.38 43.81 -49.45
N GLY A 313 16.05 44.03 -50.75
CA GLY A 313 16.93 44.52 -51.77
C GLY A 313 16.52 45.87 -52.31
N GLN A 314 17.23 46.39 -53.29
CA GLN A 314 16.90 47.68 -53.95
C GLN A 314 15.55 47.71 -54.69
N MET A 315 14.91 46.57 -54.87
CA MET A 315 13.52 46.45 -55.30
C MET A 315 12.69 45.75 -54.22
N PRO A 316 11.43 46.19 -53.93
CA PRO A 316 10.54 45.52 -53.00
C PRO A 316 10.22 44.14 -53.50
N THR A 317 10.84 43.15 -52.95
CA THR A 317 10.69 41.76 -53.41
C THR A 317 10.07 40.88 -52.31
N GLU A 318 9.32 39.92 -52.74
CA GLU A 318 8.53 38.97 -52.04
C GLU A 318 9.17 38.38 -50.78
N THR A 319 8.36 38.23 -49.76
CA THR A 319 8.74 37.49 -48.53
C THR A 319 8.96 36.02 -48.87
N ARG A 320 10.19 35.57 -48.97
CA ARG A 320 10.51 34.16 -49.12
C ARG A 320 10.66 33.52 -47.75
N SER A 321 9.93 32.45 -47.53
CA SER A 321 10.26 31.54 -46.46
C SER A 321 11.44 30.70 -46.91
N THR A 322 12.65 31.01 -46.46
CA THR A 322 13.82 30.19 -46.70
C THR A 322 13.76 28.96 -45.82
N GLN A 323 13.86 27.81 -46.43
CA GLN A 323 14.11 26.58 -45.71
C GLN A 323 15.54 26.68 -45.13
N VAL A 324 15.66 26.52 -43.84
CA VAL A 324 16.96 26.61 -43.17
C VAL A 324 17.59 25.23 -43.23
N ASP A 325 18.63 25.07 -44.01
CA ASP A 325 19.44 23.86 -44.00
C ASP A 325 20.50 23.97 -42.89
N TYR A 326 20.53 23.01 -42.01
CA TYR A 326 21.63 22.87 -41.07
C TYR A 326 22.83 22.28 -41.78
N GLY A 327 23.96 22.96 -41.71
CA GLY A 327 25.22 22.43 -42.26
C GLY A 327 25.67 21.14 -41.53
N PRO A 328 26.56 20.36 -42.15
CA PRO A 328 26.99 19.06 -41.60
C PRO A 328 27.59 19.12 -40.20
N ASP A 329 28.00 20.30 -39.72
CA ASP A 329 28.64 20.49 -38.41
C ASP A 329 27.70 21.01 -37.34
N ALA A 330 26.38 21.06 -37.58
CA ALA A 330 25.36 21.55 -36.64
C ALA A 330 25.62 22.93 -36.02
N SER A 331 26.46 23.75 -36.65
CA SER A 331 26.90 25.05 -36.14
C SER A 331 25.92 26.21 -36.40
N GLY A 332 24.71 25.90 -36.82
CA GLY A 332 23.65 26.89 -37.07
C GLY A 332 23.16 26.91 -38.50
N PRO A 333 22.05 27.57 -38.78
CA PRO A 333 21.47 27.63 -40.12
C PRO A 333 22.33 28.43 -41.05
N ILE A 334 22.71 27.86 -42.19
CA ILE A 334 23.42 28.55 -43.27
C ILE A 334 22.36 29.12 -44.21
N VAL A 335 22.31 30.43 -44.31
CA VAL A 335 21.45 31.15 -45.24
C VAL A 335 22.30 31.74 -46.32
N GLN A 336 22.10 31.34 -47.58
CA GLN A 336 22.77 31.94 -48.73
C GLN A 336 22.08 33.25 -49.09
N VAL A 337 22.85 34.34 -49.01
CA VAL A 337 22.39 35.68 -49.32
C VAL A 337 23.12 36.20 -50.54
N THR A 338 22.40 36.83 -51.46
CA THR A 338 23.01 37.56 -52.59
C THR A 338 23.75 38.79 -52.05
N PRO A 339 24.91 39.15 -52.58
CA PRO A 339 25.76 40.22 -52.01
C PRO A 339 25.10 41.60 -51.89
N THR A 340 23.96 41.81 -52.54
CA THR A 340 23.21 43.07 -52.58
C THR A 340 21.98 43.09 -51.66
N ASN A 341 21.64 41.97 -51.01
CA ASN A 341 20.41 41.86 -50.22
C ASN A 341 20.71 41.75 -48.73
N VAL A 342 19.95 42.45 -47.91
CA VAL A 342 20.02 42.38 -46.44
C VAL A 342 18.93 41.45 -45.97
N LEU A 343 19.34 40.46 -45.20
CA LEU A 343 18.41 39.58 -44.50
C LEU A 343 18.01 40.17 -43.15
N THR A 344 16.74 40.49 -43.04
CA THR A 344 16.20 40.94 -41.76
C THR A 344 15.40 39.79 -41.12
N PRO A 345 15.74 39.34 -39.90
CA PRO A 345 14.95 38.29 -39.25
C PRO A 345 13.54 38.80 -38.98
N LEU A 346 12.55 38.06 -39.47
CA LEU A 346 11.16 38.26 -39.08
C LEU A 346 10.97 37.72 -37.69
N ILE A 347 11.00 38.61 -36.72
CA ILE A 347 10.69 38.24 -35.34
C ILE A 347 9.23 37.75 -35.31
N PRO A 348 9.00 36.49 -35.02
CA PRO A 348 7.63 35.99 -34.90
C PRO A 348 6.93 36.71 -33.77
N PRO A 349 5.61 36.93 -33.88
CA PRO A 349 4.86 37.50 -32.79
C PRO A 349 5.09 36.69 -31.52
N PRO A 350 5.13 37.31 -30.33
CA PRO A 350 5.22 36.59 -29.08
C PRO A 350 4.03 35.59 -28.97
N LEU A 351 4.22 34.57 -28.17
CA LEU A 351 3.10 33.68 -27.82
C LEU A 351 1.95 34.52 -27.26
N ASP A 352 0.73 34.14 -27.57
CA ASP A 352 -0.44 34.84 -27.09
C ASP A 352 -0.47 34.79 -25.55
N ALA A 353 -0.30 35.94 -24.92
CA ALA A 353 -0.31 36.07 -23.46
C ALA A 353 -1.64 35.60 -22.87
N ALA A 354 -2.75 35.74 -23.60
CA ALA A 354 -4.05 35.24 -23.16
C ALA A 354 -4.08 33.70 -23.11
N ALA A 355 -3.46 33.01 -24.07
CA ALA A 355 -3.38 31.54 -24.04
C ALA A 355 -2.54 31.04 -22.87
N MET A 356 -1.44 31.72 -22.55
CA MET A 356 -0.61 31.40 -21.37
C MET A 356 -1.37 31.64 -20.05
N GLN A 357 -2.09 32.77 -19.93
CA GLN A 357 -2.90 33.05 -18.75
C GLN A 357 -4.03 32.04 -18.56
N ILE A 358 -4.66 31.57 -19.64
CA ILE A 358 -5.68 30.53 -19.56
C ILE A 358 -5.04 29.21 -19.09
N GLN A 359 -3.88 28.85 -19.60
CA GLN A 359 -3.16 27.66 -19.16
C GLN A 359 -2.79 27.73 -17.66
N ASP A 360 -2.18 28.84 -17.22
CA ASP A 360 -1.83 29.06 -15.81
C ASP A 360 -3.08 28.98 -14.90
N ARG A 361 -4.22 29.52 -15.37
CA ARG A 361 -5.49 29.44 -14.66
C ARG A 361 -6.00 27.99 -14.57
N LEU A 362 -5.95 27.22 -15.66
CA LEU A 362 -6.36 25.82 -15.67
C LEU A 362 -5.48 24.99 -14.74
N ASP A 363 -4.18 25.21 -14.74
CA ASP A 363 -3.24 24.54 -13.86
C ASP A 363 -3.46 24.92 -12.38
N ALA A 364 -3.76 26.19 -12.09
CA ALA A 364 -4.10 26.66 -10.74
C ALA A 364 -5.43 26.06 -10.25
N GLU A 365 -6.47 26.05 -11.08
CA GLU A 365 -7.77 25.44 -10.74
C GLU A 365 -7.62 23.94 -10.48
N ARG A 366 -6.80 23.23 -11.28
CA ARG A 366 -6.49 21.83 -11.03
C ARG A 366 -5.76 21.65 -9.70
N ALA A 367 -4.73 22.46 -9.43
CA ALA A 367 -3.99 22.38 -8.19
C ALA A 367 -4.86 22.58 -6.95
N GLN A 368 -5.94 23.38 -7.05
CA GLN A 368 -6.92 23.57 -5.98
C GLN A 368 -7.87 22.39 -5.81
N GLY A 369 -8.26 21.73 -6.91
CA GLY A 369 -9.21 20.63 -6.93
C GLY A 369 -8.62 19.23 -6.76
N THR A 370 -7.30 19.10 -6.81
CA THR A 370 -6.58 17.83 -6.75
C THR A 370 -5.70 17.70 -5.51
N LEU A 371 -4.80 16.72 -5.52
CA LEU A 371 -3.84 16.51 -4.42
C LEU A 371 -2.91 17.71 -4.25
N SER A 372 -2.64 18.06 -3.00
CA SER A 372 -1.69 19.11 -2.68
C SER A 372 -0.30 18.78 -3.23
N SER A 373 0.50 19.82 -3.51
CA SER A 373 1.89 19.68 -3.97
C SER A 373 2.76 18.84 -3.02
N ILE A 374 2.47 18.87 -1.73
CA ILE A 374 3.15 18.06 -0.70
C ILE A 374 3.03 16.56 -1.01
N LEU A 375 1.84 16.06 -1.36
CA LEU A 375 1.63 14.64 -1.70
C LEU A 375 2.22 14.26 -3.06
N LYS A 376 2.43 15.25 -3.93
CA LYS A 376 3.08 15.06 -5.25
C LYS A 376 4.60 15.08 -5.17
N GLY A 377 5.19 15.27 -3.98
CA GLY A 377 6.64 15.39 -3.78
C GLY A 377 7.18 16.80 -3.97
N GLY A 378 6.30 17.82 -3.88
CA GLY A 378 6.71 19.22 -3.90
C GLY A 378 7.53 19.62 -2.68
N GLU A 379 8.39 20.63 -2.84
CA GLU A 379 9.21 21.14 -1.77
C GLU A 379 8.35 21.77 -0.66
N MET A 380 8.75 21.48 0.55
CA MET A 380 8.14 22.12 1.72
C MET A 380 8.87 23.41 2.04
N PRO A 381 8.15 24.45 2.50
CA PRO A 381 8.81 25.67 2.95
C PRO A 381 9.83 25.36 4.04
N ALA A 382 11.06 25.87 3.88
CA ALA A 382 12.10 25.71 4.89
C ALA A 382 11.63 26.31 6.22
N GLY A 383 11.83 25.55 7.32
CA GLY A 383 11.41 25.99 8.66
C GLY A 383 9.99 25.59 9.08
N THR A 384 9.30 24.78 8.28
CA THR A 384 7.98 24.24 8.65
C THR A 384 8.12 23.35 9.90
N SER A 385 7.36 23.65 10.96
CA SER A 385 7.36 22.83 12.17
C SER A 385 6.74 21.45 11.89
N PHE A 386 7.19 20.43 12.63
CA PHE A 386 6.66 19.07 12.49
C PHE A 386 5.13 19.00 12.68
N ALA A 387 4.58 19.80 13.58
CA ALA A 387 3.14 19.90 13.80
C ALA A 387 2.41 20.49 12.57
N ALA A 388 2.97 21.54 11.96
CA ALA A 388 2.41 22.13 10.73
C ALA A 388 2.53 21.16 9.54
N LEU A 389 3.59 20.38 9.50
CA LEU A 389 3.79 19.32 8.52
C LEU A 389 2.70 18.23 8.64
N ASN A 390 2.48 17.72 9.85
CA ASN A 390 1.46 16.71 10.10
C ASN A 390 0.06 17.23 9.77
N LEU A 391 -0.27 18.45 10.15
CA LEU A 391 -1.54 19.08 9.83
C LEU A 391 -1.70 19.25 8.31
N GLY A 392 -0.66 19.74 7.63
CA GLY A 392 -0.64 19.88 6.17
C GLY A 392 -0.84 18.54 5.46
N THR A 393 -0.20 17.49 5.93
CA THR A 393 -0.36 16.12 5.39
C THR A 393 -1.77 15.59 5.64
N LEU A 394 -2.32 15.82 6.82
CA LEU A 394 -3.66 15.39 7.19
C LEU A 394 -4.75 16.09 6.33
N ILE A 395 -4.59 17.38 6.10
CA ILE A 395 -5.48 18.15 5.20
C ILE A 395 -5.32 17.64 3.76
N ALA A 396 -4.08 17.42 3.33
CA ALA A 396 -3.77 16.94 1.98
C ALA A 396 -4.35 15.53 1.72
N THR A 397 -4.31 14.63 2.70
CA THR A 397 -4.91 13.30 2.61
C THR A 397 -6.44 13.32 2.66
N GLY A 398 -7.03 14.41 3.14
CA GLY A 398 -8.49 14.59 3.16
C GLY A 398 -9.14 14.46 1.78
N ALA A 399 -8.46 14.88 0.72
CA ALA A 399 -8.92 14.71 -0.66
C ALA A 399 -9.02 13.23 -1.10
N LEU A 400 -8.24 12.33 -0.47
CA LEU A 400 -8.26 10.89 -0.74
C LEU A 400 -9.24 10.13 0.15
N LYS A 401 -9.85 10.79 1.13
CA LYS A 401 -10.72 10.15 2.12
C LYS A 401 -11.88 9.36 1.48
N PRO A 402 -12.64 9.90 0.49
CA PRO A 402 -13.72 9.13 -0.14
C PRO A 402 -13.22 7.86 -0.83
N ALA A 403 -12.10 7.95 -1.57
CA ALA A 403 -11.52 6.79 -2.23
C ALA A 403 -10.96 5.77 -1.22
N LYS A 404 -10.44 6.25 -0.08
CA LYS A 404 -10.00 5.39 1.01
C LYS A 404 -11.17 4.63 1.62
N GLU A 405 -12.25 5.32 2.00
CA GLU A 405 -13.45 4.71 2.58
C GLU A 405 -14.10 3.69 1.64
N LEU A 406 -14.14 4.01 0.34
CA LEU A 406 -14.62 3.07 -0.68
C LEU A 406 -13.74 1.81 -0.77
N ALA A 407 -12.42 1.98 -0.76
CA ALA A 407 -11.48 0.87 -0.80
C ALA A 407 -11.56 0.01 0.47
N GLU A 408 -11.69 0.62 1.64
CA GLU A 408 -11.89 -0.06 2.92
C GLU A 408 -13.17 -0.90 2.93
N ALA A 409 -14.28 -0.32 2.49
CA ALA A 409 -15.55 -1.04 2.39
C ALA A 409 -15.48 -2.22 1.39
N ALA A 410 -14.85 -2.02 0.23
CA ALA A 410 -14.69 -3.07 -0.76
C ALA A 410 -13.76 -4.21 -0.27
N LEU A 411 -12.69 -3.88 0.44
CA LEU A 411 -11.81 -4.89 1.05
C LEU A 411 -12.53 -5.67 2.15
N ALA A 412 -13.32 -4.99 3.00
CA ALA A 412 -14.14 -5.65 4.02
C ALA A 412 -15.12 -6.65 3.40
N ASP A 413 -15.78 -6.27 2.30
CA ASP A 413 -16.67 -7.18 1.56
C ASP A 413 -15.91 -8.39 0.97
N ILE A 414 -14.71 -8.19 0.43
CA ILE A 414 -13.87 -9.29 -0.08
C ILE A 414 -13.56 -10.28 1.06
N TYR A 415 -13.21 -9.79 2.25
CA TYR A 415 -12.99 -10.66 3.40
C TYR A 415 -14.27 -11.37 3.85
N ALA A 416 -15.41 -10.69 3.83
CA ALA A 416 -16.71 -11.31 4.10
C ALA A 416 -17.04 -12.44 3.11
N GLN A 417 -16.73 -12.24 1.81
CA GLN A 417 -16.90 -13.26 0.78
C GLN A 417 -16.09 -14.53 1.07
N PHE A 418 -14.87 -14.43 1.58
CA PHE A 418 -14.11 -15.62 1.99
C PHE A 418 -14.82 -16.41 3.08
N MET A 419 -15.44 -15.71 4.04
CA MET A 419 -16.20 -16.33 5.12
C MET A 419 -17.49 -16.98 4.60
N TYR A 420 -18.23 -16.32 3.70
CA TYR A 420 -19.42 -16.88 3.05
C TYR A 420 -19.08 -18.18 2.29
N TRP A 421 -18.03 -18.16 1.49
CA TRP A 421 -17.56 -19.35 0.78
C TRP A 421 -17.17 -20.48 1.73
N THR A 422 -16.45 -20.18 2.80
CA THR A 422 -16.02 -21.16 3.80
C THR A 422 -17.22 -21.86 4.44
N ASN A 423 -18.24 -21.10 4.81
CA ASN A 423 -19.47 -21.65 5.38
C ASN A 423 -20.26 -22.51 4.36
N HIS A 424 -20.42 -22.01 3.14
CA HIS A 424 -21.19 -22.70 2.09
C HIS A 424 -20.53 -24.00 1.64
N THR A 425 -19.23 -23.98 1.40
CA THR A 425 -18.48 -25.16 0.93
C THR A 425 -18.14 -26.14 2.05
N LYS A 426 -18.41 -25.77 3.31
CA LYS A 426 -18.07 -26.54 4.52
C LYS A 426 -16.60 -26.93 4.58
N ASN A 427 -15.74 -26.05 4.12
CA ASN A 427 -14.32 -26.28 4.01
C ASN A 427 -13.57 -25.20 4.77
N SER A 428 -12.89 -25.56 5.87
CA SER A 428 -12.21 -24.64 6.78
C SER A 428 -11.07 -23.88 6.09
N ILE A 429 -10.74 -22.68 6.60
CA ILE A 429 -9.56 -21.92 6.20
C ILE A 429 -8.46 -22.17 7.22
N GLU A 430 -7.32 -22.65 6.76
CA GLU A 430 -6.12 -22.84 7.55
C GLU A 430 -5.11 -21.74 7.22
N GLY A 431 -4.56 -21.13 8.24
CA GLY A 431 -3.55 -20.07 8.11
C GLY A 431 -2.42 -20.25 9.12
N TYR A 432 -1.23 -19.74 8.81
CA TYR A 432 -0.07 -19.85 9.66
C TYR A 432 0.44 -18.47 10.08
N SER A 433 0.57 -18.24 11.37
CA SER A 433 1.24 -17.04 11.89
C SER A 433 2.75 -17.10 11.61
N PRO A 434 3.45 -15.96 11.58
CA PRO A 434 4.92 -15.90 11.40
C PRO A 434 5.70 -16.79 12.39
N GLY A 435 5.14 -17.06 13.58
CA GLY A 435 5.69 -17.98 14.57
C GLY A 435 5.38 -19.46 14.36
N GLY A 436 4.79 -19.84 13.21
CA GLY A 436 4.42 -21.24 12.91
C GLY A 436 3.17 -21.74 13.63
N LYS A 437 2.45 -20.86 14.35
CA LYS A 437 1.17 -21.24 14.97
C LYS A 437 0.10 -21.33 13.89
N GLU A 438 -0.60 -22.47 13.86
CA GLU A 438 -1.75 -22.69 13.01
C GLU A 438 -2.96 -21.93 13.56
N ASN A 439 -3.64 -21.20 12.67
CA ASN A 439 -4.89 -20.52 12.96
C ASN A 439 -5.93 -21.08 11.98
N VAL A 440 -7.03 -21.56 12.49
CA VAL A 440 -8.07 -22.22 11.69
C VAL A 440 -9.38 -21.50 11.85
N ILE A 441 -10.02 -21.21 10.72
CA ILE A 441 -11.43 -20.79 10.69
C ILE A 441 -12.25 -22.04 10.33
N GLU A 442 -12.88 -22.62 11.33
CA GLU A 442 -13.78 -23.73 11.13
C GLU A 442 -15.05 -23.24 10.41
N TRP A 443 -15.52 -24.00 9.42
CA TRP A 443 -16.69 -23.62 8.60
C TRP A 443 -17.97 -23.41 9.42
N ASN A 444 -18.11 -24.08 10.56
CA ASN A 444 -19.26 -24.01 11.46
C ASN A 444 -19.04 -23.07 12.67
N ALA A 445 -17.93 -22.35 12.71
CA ALA A 445 -17.54 -21.56 13.87
C ALA A 445 -18.36 -20.27 14.01
N PHE A 446 -19.02 -19.83 12.95
CA PHE A 446 -19.75 -18.56 12.91
C PHE A 446 -20.95 -18.66 11.96
N ASP A 447 -21.90 -17.78 12.20
CA ASP A 447 -22.97 -17.48 11.27
C ASP A 447 -22.54 -16.24 10.44
N PRO A 448 -22.37 -16.37 9.11
CA PRO A 448 -21.93 -15.26 8.27
C PRO A 448 -22.82 -14.02 8.35
N GLU A 449 -24.14 -14.21 8.56
CA GLU A 449 -25.09 -13.11 8.68
C GLU A 449 -24.90 -12.29 9.96
N ASN A 450 -24.23 -12.85 10.95
CA ASN A 450 -24.00 -12.25 12.27
C ASN A 450 -22.56 -11.76 12.47
N LEU A 451 -21.75 -11.71 11.42
CA LEU A 451 -20.40 -11.18 11.49
C LEU A 451 -20.31 -9.84 10.79
N TYR A 452 -19.80 -8.86 11.49
CA TYR A 452 -19.39 -7.59 10.89
C TYR A 452 -17.87 -7.57 10.72
N ILE A 453 -17.43 -7.40 9.50
CA ILE A 453 -16.01 -7.29 9.16
C ILE A 453 -15.73 -5.85 8.76
N GLU A 454 -14.76 -5.26 9.38
CA GLU A 454 -14.26 -3.92 9.09
C GLU A 454 -12.82 -4.03 8.63
N CYS A 455 -12.49 -3.32 7.56
CA CYS A 455 -11.11 -3.20 7.08
C CYS A 455 -10.73 -1.73 7.13
N GLU A 456 -9.67 -1.40 7.83
CA GLU A 456 -9.18 -0.04 7.95
C GLU A 456 -7.76 0.05 7.38
N LEU A 457 -7.53 1.03 6.51
CA LEU A 457 -6.22 1.32 5.95
C LEU A 457 -5.48 2.30 6.86
N LYS A 458 -4.50 1.80 7.61
CA LYS A 458 -3.70 2.59 8.57
C LYS A 458 -2.30 2.87 8.05
N PRO A 459 -1.76 4.08 8.27
CA PRO A 459 -0.38 4.36 7.92
C PRO A 459 0.57 3.53 8.80
N ASP A 460 1.49 2.81 8.17
CA ASP A 460 2.59 2.13 8.86
C ASP A 460 3.83 3.02 8.84
N VAL A 461 3.76 4.17 9.51
CA VAL A 461 4.90 5.07 9.60
C VAL A 461 5.67 4.77 10.88
N ALA A 462 6.95 4.46 10.77
CA ALA A 462 7.82 4.18 11.92
C ALA A 462 7.83 5.34 12.95
N LEU A 463 7.68 6.59 12.47
CA LEU A 463 7.56 7.78 13.31
C LEU A 463 6.25 7.77 14.12
N ASP A 464 5.16 7.30 13.53
CA ASP A 464 3.86 7.20 14.19
C ASP A 464 3.89 6.12 15.28
N ARG A 465 4.56 4.99 15.03
CA ARG A 465 4.80 3.96 16.05
C ARG A 465 5.60 4.49 17.23
N GLN A 466 6.65 5.27 16.98
CA GLN A 466 7.45 5.85 18.06
C GLN A 466 6.66 6.87 18.87
N GLN A 467 5.85 7.70 18.21
CA GLN A 467 4.97 8.65 18.91
C GLN A 467 3.90 7.92 19.72
N ARG A 468 3.24 6.91 19.14
CA ARG A 468 2.27 6.07 19.87
C ARG A 468 2.92 5.39 21.06
N ALA A 469 4.13 4.86 20.91
CA ALA A 469 4.87 4.26 22.00
C ALA A 469 5.17 5.27 23.13
N ASN A 470 5.57 6.50 22.80
CA ASN A 470 5.81 7.54 23.78
C ASN A 470 4.51 7.96 24.50
N VAL A 471 3.41 8.15 23.75
CA VAL A 471 2.10 8.47 24.34
C VAL A 471 1.58 7.31 25.20
N ALA A 472 1.67 6.08 24.70
CA ALA A 472 1.29 4.88 25.44
C ALA A 472 2.08 4.76 26.75
N MET A 473 3.39 5.01 26.71
CA MET A 473 4.26 4.99 27.89
C MET A 473 3.86 6.05 28.90
N MET A 474 3.58 7.28 28.46
CA MET A 474 3.09 8.35 29.33
C MET A 474 1.74 8.00 29.97
N LEU A 475 0.81 7.44 29.21
CA LEU A 475 -0.53 7.07 29.72
C LEU A 475 -0.46 5.89 30.71
N VAL A 476 0.43 4.93 30.48
CA VAL A 476 0.69 3.82 31.42
C VAL A 476 1.36 4.34 32.69
N GLN A 477 2.34 5.24 32.59
CA GLN A 477 2.99 5.88 33.74
C GLN A 477 2.02 6.71 34.57
N ALA A 478 1.10 7.41 33.90
CA ALA A 478 0.02 8.16 34.56
C ALA A 478 -1.10 7.27 35.08
N SER A 479 -1.01 5.95 34.95
CA SER A 479 -2.05 4.97 35.33
C SER A 479 -3.42 5.19 34.65
N LEU A 480 -3.42 5.91 33.52
CA LEU A 480 -4.63 6.19 32.72
C LEU A 480 -4.95 5.08 31.71
N MET A 481 -3.97 4.20 31.44
CA MET A 481 -4.11 3.13 30.47
C MET A 481 -3.48 1.83 31.01
N SER A 482 -4.13 0.70 30.75
CA SER A 482 -3.54 -0.60 31.07
C SER A 482 -2.42 -0.94 30.09
N LYS A 483 -1.45 -1.77 30.52
CA LYS A 483 -0.34 -2.23 29.65
C LYS A 483 -0.84 -2.96 28.41
N GLU A 484 -1.90 -3.75 28.54
CA GLU A 484 -2.54 -4.47 27.44
C GLU A 484 -3.09 -3.48 26.39
N LYS A 485 -3.85 -2.48 26.81
CA LYS A 485 -4.35 -1.41 25.94
C LYS A 485 -3.25 -0.55 25.35
N ALA A 486 -2.15 -0.37 26.05
CA ALA A 486 -1.00 0.37 25.54
C ALA A 486 -0.31 -0.36 24.38
N ILE A 487 -0.18 -1.69 24.46
CA ILE A 487 0.36 -2.53 23.40
C ILE A 487 -0.58 -2.52 22.18
N GLU A 488 -1.88 -2.61 22.40
CA GLU A 488 -2.91 -2.48 21.37
C GLU A 488 -2.84 -1.09 20.69
N TYR A 489 -2.69 -0.02 21.47
CA TYR A 489 -2.54 1.35 20.97
C TYR A 489 -1.27 1.55 20.14
N MET A 490 -0.20 0.82 20.42
CA MET A 490 1.01 0.81 19.60
C MET A 490 0.82 0.12 18.24
N GLY A 491 -0.30 -0.55 18.03
CA GLY A 491 -0.66 -1.21 16.78
C GLY A 491 -0.23 -2.69 16.71
N GLU A 492 0.04 -3.30 17.85
CA GLU A 492 0.36 -4.74 17.89
C GLU A 492 -0.91 -5.57 18.00
N ASN A 493 -1.06 -6.53 17.10
CA ASN A 493 -2.29 -7.32 16.95
C ASN A 493 -2.52 -8.37 18.05
N ASP A 494 -1.53 -8.67 18.90
CA ASP A 494 -1.68 -9.64 20.00
C ASP A 494 -1.04 -9.14 21.31
N PRO A 495 -1.72 -8.25 22.00
CA PRO A 495 -1.24 -7.71 23.28
C PRO A 495 -0.98 -8.79 24.32
N GLN A 496 -1.79 -9.86 24.31
CA GLN A 496 -1.67 -10.95 25.29
C GLN A 496 -0.45 -11.85 25.04
N ALA A 497 -0.11 -12.11 23.77
CA ALA A 497 1.09 -12.86 23.44
C ALA A 497 2.36 -12.09 23.84
N ILE A 498 2.36 -10.77 23.61
CA ILE A 498 3.47 -9.89 24.00
C ILE A 498 3.58 -9.82 25.51
N MET A 499 2.47 -9.65 26.23
CA MET A 499 2.47 -9.67 27.71
C MET A 499 3.03 -10.98 28.26
N LYS A 500 2.63 -12.13 27.70
CA LYS A 500 3.20 -13.44 28.09
C LYS A 500 4.68 -13.54 27.79
N ALA A 501 5.15 -13.02 26.65
CA ALA A 501 6.56 -13.00 26.30
C ALA A 501 7.36 -12.15 27.31
N ILE A 502 6.87 -10.97 27.66
CA ILE A 502 7.45 -10.09 28.68
C ILE A 502 7.49 -10.77 30.06
N ASP A 503 6.42 -11.47 30.45
CA ASP A 503 6.37 -12.17 31.73
C ASP A 503 7.36 -13.36 31.76
N ILE A 504 7.53 -14.08 30.65
CA ILE A 504 8.52 -15.15 30.51
C ILE A 504 9.94 -14.57 30.58
N GLU A 505 10.21 -13.45 29.93
CA GLU A 505 11.51 -12.75 30.02
C GLU A 505 11.78 -12.31 31.48
N ARG A 506 10.83 -11.69 32.14
CA ARG A 506 10.96 -11.29 33.56
C ARG A 506 11.22 -12.48 34.46
N LEU A 507 10.56 -13.60 34.26
CA LEU A 507 10.82 -14.82 35.01
C LEU A 507 12.23 -15.36 34.73
N ARG A 508 12.72 -15.23 33.52
CA ARG A 508 14.07 -15.62 33.12
C ARG A 508 15.13 -14.72 33.76
N ASP A 509 14.89 -13.41 33.75
CA ASP A 509 15.78 -12.42 34.36
C ASP A 509 15.82 -12.57 35.89
N ASN A 510 14.65 -12.77 36.52
CA ASN A 510 14.60 -13.07 37.97
C ASN A 510 15.33 -14.35 38.32
N ARG A 511 15.24 -15.39 37.50
CA ARG A 511 16.00 -16.63 37.68
C ARG A 511 17.50 -16.40 37.56
N LEU A 512 17.95 -15.65 36.57
CA LEU A 512 19.35 -15.27 36.40
C LEU A 512 19.86 -14.44 37.59
N GLN A 513 19.08 -13.49 38.08
CA GLN A 513 19.44 -12.73 39.29
C GLN A 513 19.56 -13.61 40.53
N ILE A 514 18.67 -14.58 40.73
CA ILE A 514 18.72 -15.51 41.84
C ILE A 514 19.98 -16.40 41.71
N VAL A 515 20.32 -16.86 40.52
CA VAL A 515 21.55 -17.67 40.29
C VAL A 515 22.79 -16.84 40.58
N MET A 516 22.85 -15.59 40.07
CA MET A 516 23.98 -14.69 40.34
C MET A 516 24.12 -14.34 41.84
N GLN A 517 23.00 -14.11 42.53
CA GLN A 517 23.04 -13.91 43.98
C GLN A 517 23.51 -15.15 44.72
N ARG A 518 23.13 -16.34 44.27
CA ARG A 518 23.58 -17.59 44.86
C ARG A 518 25.08 -17.82 44.67
N GLU A 519 25.58 -17.57 43.47
CA GLU A 519 27.03 -17.63 43.19
C GLU A 519 27.84 -16.59 44.00
N GLN A 520 27.31 -15.38 44.15
CA GLN A 520 27.94 -14.37 45.01
C GLN A 520 27.97 -14.81 46.47
N LEU A 521 26.92 -15.46 46.95
CA LEU A 521 26.85 -15.96 48.33
C LEU A 521 27.78 -17.14 48.54
N GLU A 522 27.91 -18.02 47.56
CA GLU A 522 28.88 -19.13 47.57
C GLU A 522 30.33 -18.61 47.59
N LEU A 523 30.65 -17.63 46.73
CA LEU A 523 31.95 -16.96 46.73
C LEU A 523 32.24 -16.25 48.05
N GLN A 524 31.27 -15.63 48.70
CA GLN A 524 31.43 -15.03 50.02
C GLN A 524 31.68 -16.08 51.11
N MET A 525 31.00 -17.23 51.07
CA MET A 525 31.24 -18.32 52.00
C MET A 525 32.61 -18.95 51.81
N GLU A 526 33.05 -19.15 50.56
CA GLU A 526 34.41 -19.62 50.26
C GLU A 526 35.49 -18.63 50.76
N ALA A 527 35.30 -17.34 50.54
CA ALA A 527 36.20 -16.31 51.04
C ALA A 527 36.26 -16.29 52.57
N GLN A 528 35.13 -16.49 53.25
CA GLN A 528 35.09 -16.61 54.70
C GLN A 528 35.77 -17.89 55.19
N GLN A 529 35.60 -19.02 54.49
CA GLN A 529 36.32 -20.26 54.83
C GLN A 529 37.83 -20.12 54.66
N ILE A 530 38.27 -19.50 53.57
CA ILE A 530 39.70 -19.23 53.33
C ILE A 530 40.23 -18.30 54.43
N THR A 531 39.48 -17.26 54.80
CA THR A 531 39.90 -16.35 55.89
C THR A 531 39.95 -17.05 57.21
N MET A 532 39.03 -17.94 57.55
CA MET A 532 39.10 -18.77 58.80
C MET A 532 40.26 -19.77 58.78
N GLN A 533 40.53 -20.40 57.63
CA GLN A 533 41.69 -21.26 57.47
C GLN A 533 43.01 -20.50 57.63
N GLN A 534 43.10 -19.29 57.07
CA GLN A 534 44.27 -18.43 57.28
C GLN A 534 44.43 -18.00 58.75
N GLN A 535 43.33 -17.67 59.42
CA GLN A 535 43.35 -17.36 60.85
C GLN A 535 43.74 -18.58 61.71
N GLN A 536 43.27 -19.77 61.34
CA GLN A 536 43.72 -21.02 62.06
C GLN A 536 45.20 -21.33 61.81
N ALA A 537 45.69 -21.19 60.59
CA ALA A 537 47.06 -21.36 60.25
C ALA A 537 47.95 -20.34 60.98
N GLN A 538 47.58 -19.09 61.07
CA GLN A 538 48.27 -18.06 61.85
C GLN A 538 48.22 -18.33 63.33
N ALA A 539 47.14 -18.88 63.87
CA ALA A 539 47.00 -19.26 65.27
C ALA A 539 47.93 -20.50 65.59
N GLU A 540 47.97 -21.46 64.68
CA GLU A 540 48.92 -22.59 64.79
C GLU A 540 50.38 -22.14 64.72
N GLU A 541 50.68 -21.21 63.78
CA GLU A 541 52.04 -20.66 63.68
C GLU A 541 52.45 -19.85 64.92
N ALA A 542 51.50 -19.05 65.49
CA ALA A 542 51.69 -18.33 66.73
C ALA A 542 51.85 -19.28 67.94
N ALA A 543 51.09 -20.39 67.97
CA ALA A 543 51.25 -21.42 68.97
C ALA A 543 52.61 -22.15 68.85
N TYR A 544 53.10 -22.42 67.65
CA TYR A 544 54.41 -22.96 67.37
C TYR A 544 55.53 -22.00 67.79
N GLN A 545 55.38 -20.71 67.54
CA GLN A 545 56.30 -19.66 67.95
C GLN A 545 56.33 -19.52 69.52
N GLN A 546 55.13 -19.59 70.14
CA GLN A 546 55.08 -19.59 71.59
C GLN A 546 55.72 -20.83 72.24
N GLN A 547 55.54 -22.03 71.64
CA GLN A 547 56.26 -23.24 72.09
C GLN A 547 57.77 -23.16 71.88
N ALA A 548 58.18 -22.58 70.73
CA ALA A 548 59.63 -22.38 70.47
C ALA A 548 60.23 -21.33 71.43
N MET A 549 59.52 -20.26 71.80
CA MET A 549 59.97 -19.31 72.80
C MET A 549 59.95 -19.91 74.22
N ALA A 550 59.00 -20.75 74.57
CA ALA A 550 59.00 -21.46 75.83
C ALA A 550 60.14 -22.48 75.96
N ALA A 551 60.49 -23.11 74.84
CA ALA A 551 61.65 -23.99 74.79
C ALA A 551 63.00 -23.23 74.89
N GLN A 552 63.11 -22.01 74.43
CA GLN A 552 64.25 -21.12 74.59
C GLN A 552 64.35 -20.53 76.02
N GLN A 553 63.25 -20.23 76.67
CA GLN A 553 63.24 -19.75 78.06
C GLN A 553 63.58 -20.83 79.10
N GLY A 554 63.47 -22.09 78.74
CA GLY A 554 63.89 -23.21 79.61
C GLY A 554 65.42 -23.42 79.65
N GLN A 555 66.17 -22.74 78.81
CA GLN A 555 67.64 -22.86 78.77
C GLN A 555 68.46 -21.68 79.36
N MET A 556 67.77 -20.62 79.83
CA MET A 556 68.42 -19.49 80.51
C MET A 556 67.88 -19.23 81.93
N ALA A 557 67.83 -20.24 82.75
CA ALA A 557 67.71 -20.06 84.19
C ALA A 557 69.10 -20.20 84.82
N GLY A 558 69.78 -19.07 84.89
CA GLY A 558 71.04 -19.03 85.60
C GLY A 558 71.86 -17.76 85.32
N ALA A 559 71.44 -16.65 85.91
CA ALA A 559 72.32 -15.64 86.52
C ALA A 559 71.54 -14.30 86.72
N PRO A 560 71.86 -13.63 87.83
CA PRO A 560 71.01 -12.54 88.34
C PRO A 560 71.55 -11.15 87.97
N GLY A 561 70.64 -10.17 88.07
CA GLY A 561 71.05 -8.77 88.32
C GLY A 561 70.68 -7.75 87.25
N GLY A 562 70.00 -6.70 87.71
CA GLY A 562 70.14 -5.36 87.14
C GLY A 562 68.90 -4.71 86.59
N GLU A 563 68.25 -4.11 87.56
CA GLU A 563 67.71 -2.73 87.51
C GLU A 563 67.15 -2.07 86.21
N MET A 564 65.93 -1.60 86.41
CA MET A 564 65.38 -0.32 86.03
C MET A 564 65.53 0.20 84.61
N PHE A 565 64.39 0.50 83.98
CA PHE A 565 63.94 1.87 83.77
C PHE A 565 62.53 1.92 83.11
N ASN A 566 61.73 2.76 83.72
CA ASN A 566 60.45 3.29 83.26
C ASN A 566 60.52 3.98 81.86
N ALA A 567 59.41 3.97 81.17
CA ALA A 567 58.64 5.09 80.63
C ALA A 567 57.64 4.58 79.61
N ALA A 568 56.39 4.63 79.88
CA ALA A 568 55.40 5.72 79.68
C ALA A 568 55.09 6.04 78.20
N GLY A 569 53.87 6.00 77.96
CA GLY A 569 53.21 6.75 76.88
C GLY A 569 52.78 5.90 75.67
N GLY A 570 51.59 5.63 75.44
CA GLY A 570 50.48 6.52 75.28
C GLY A 570 49.97 6.38 73.86
N GLY A 571 48.68 6.22 73.75
CA GLY A 571 47.98 6.72 72.57
C GLY A 571 47.28 5.72 71.67
N LEU A 572 46.06 5.41 71.99
CA LEU A 572 45.00 5.28 70.99
C LEU A 572 44.82 6.65 70.33
N PRO A 573 44.28 6.80 69.15
CA PRO A 573 42.90 6.51 68.90
C PRO A 573 42.50 6.06 67.47
N SER A 574 41.40 5.37 67.41
CA SER A 574 40.20 5.51 66.60
C SER A 574 40.24 6.50 65.46
N GLN A 575 39.70 6.09 64.34
CA GLN A 575 38.56 6.65 63.61
C GLN A 575 38.46 6.03 62.22
N MET A 576 37.35 5.40 61.94
CA MET A 576 36.20 5.96 61.22
C MET A 576 36.55 6.76 59.96
N GLY A 577 35.98 6.30 58.84
CA GLY A 577 35.90 7.07 57.63
C GLY A 577 35.38 6.26 56.47
N ALA A 578 34.07 6.12 56.42
CA ALA A 578 33.37 5.99 55.15
C ALA A 578 33.20 7.43 54.58
N PRO A 579 32.58 7.63 53.53
CA PRO A 579 32.70 7.35 52.14
C PRO A 579 32.77 8.63 51.33
N GLY A 580 32.95 8.61 50.11
CA GLY A 580 32.87 9.82 49.33
C GLY A 580 32.49 9.56 47.88
N ALA A 581 31.28 9.83 47.61
CA ALA A 581 30.84 10.23 46.29
C ALA A 581 31.47 11.57 45.90
N THR A 582 31.97 11.65 44.71
CA THR A 582 32.05 12.86 43.89
C THR A 582 32.23 12.37 42.45
N ARG A 583 31.37 12.58 41.55
CA ARG A 583 30.93 13.81 40.88
C ARG A 583 32.10 14.61 40.31
N GLU A 584 31.82 15.01 39.12
CA GLU A 584 32.50 16.03 38.31
C GLU A 584 33.62 15.44 37.44
N GLY A 585 33.61 15.77 36.26
CA GLY A 585 33.04 16.87 35.50
C GLY A 585 33.84 17.00 34.25
N VAL A 586 33.14 17.48 33.35
CA VAL A 586 33.44 18.72 32.65
C VAL A 586 34.56 18.66 31.62
N ALA A 587 34.05 18.98 30.47
CA ALA A 587 34.59 19.96 29.54
C ALA A 587 35.87 19.60 28.81
N GLY A 588 35.76 19.87 27.66
CA GLY A 588 36.42 20.85 26.91
C GLY A 588 36.63 20.31 25.50
N GLU A 589 35.93 20.98 24.67
CA GLU A 589 36.56 22.03 23.83
C GLU A 589 37.50 21.41 22.81
N ASP A 590 37.00 21.60 21.70
CA ASP A 590 37.45 22.57 20.67
C ASP A 590 38.37 21.95 19.63
N MET A 591 38.03 22.25 18.52
CA MET A 591 38.67 22.96 17.44
C MET A 591 38.25 22.43 16.11
N MET A 592 37.53 23.31 15.44
CA MET A 592 38.07 24.10 14.33
C MET A 592 38.74 23.22 13.27
N GLY A 593 38.36 23.30 12.14
CA GLY A 593 38.16 24.37 11.21
C GLY A 593 38.41 23.85 9.82
N ASN A 594 37.91 24.51 8.97
CA ASN A 594 38.37 25.02 7.69
C ASN A 594 37.40 24.67 6.59
N GLU A 595 36.65 25.68 6.15
CA GLU A 595 37.04 26.60 5.08
C GLU A 595 37.69 25.91 3.88
N SER A 596 37.00 25.95 2.85
CA SER A 596 37.23 26.79 1.69
C SER A 596 36.43 26.27 0.51
N MET A 597 35.58 27.12 0.03
CA MET A 597 35.78 28.00 -1.09
C MET A 597 35.56 27.41 -2.46
N MET A 598 34.66 28.09 -3.11
CA MET A 598 34.66 28.45 -4.54
C MET A 598 34.41 27.32 -5.53
N GLY A 599 33.60 27.50 -6.48
CA GLY A 599 33.19 28.57 -7.36
C GLY A 599 32.20 28.05 -8.34
N MET A 600 31.24 28.85 -8.62
CA MET A 600 31.16 29.60 -9.88
C MET A 600 31.01 28.76 -11.15
N GLY A 601 29.97 29.13 -11.83
CA GLY A 601 29.74 28.99 -13.27
C GLY A 601 28.64 28.01 -13.57
N GLY A 602 27.45 28.34 -13.97
CA GLY A 602 27.13 29.28 -15.02
C GLY A 602 26.90 28.52 -16.30
N LEU A 603 25.68 28.24 -16.56
CA LEU A 603 24.96 28.45 -17.81
C LEU A 603 23.63 27.72 -17.73
#